data_54ea4c6d7e728599a1fe9b895cb849a4
#
_entry.id   54ea4c6d7e728599a1fe9b895cb849a4
#
_cell.length_a   1.000
_cell.length_b   1.000
_cell.length_c   1.000
_cell.angle_alpha   90.00
_cell.angle_beta   90.00
_cell.angle_gamma   90.00
#
_symmetry.space_group_name_H-M   'P 1'
#
loop_
_entity.id
_entity.type
_entity.pdbx_description
1 polymer ?
#
loop_
_entity_poly.entity_id
_entity_poly.type
_entity_poly.pdbx_seq_one_letter_code
_entity_poly.pdbx_strand_id
1 'polypeptide(L)'
;MVIVGGPGSPLDLVGNAKVHRLLEAFYAQGKILGALCYAVGAFVWARKKEDGKSIINGKAIVAHPKEWDFTDDLPYPLYNATPANPGTDLVTPGFAFPLQVIVEDAVGDTGRVIAVPTANRKNPVAHFDFPFVSAQSVESSIAFGDKLVEVLSQK
;
A
#
# COMPACT_ATOMS: atom_id res chain seq x y z
N MET A 1 -5.82 -6.91 10.28
CA MET A 1 -4.70 -7.40 9.43
C MET A 1 -3.85 -6.20 9.02
N VAL A 2 -2.52 -6.33 9.10
CA VAL A 2 -1.60 -5.26 8.69
C VAL A 2 -0.62 -5.83 7.68
N ILE A 3 -0.37 -5.09 6.60
CA ILE A 3 0.57 -5.45 5.56
C ILE A 3 1.61 -4.33 5.45
N VAL A 4 2.87 -4.69 5.60
CA VAL A 4 3.99 -3.75 5.44
C VAL A 4 4.57 -3.94 4.05
N GLY A 5 4.68 -2.86 3.32
CA GLY A 5 5.18 -2.86 1.96
C GLY A 5 6.70 -2.87 1.86
N GLY A 6 7.16 -2.60 0.70
CA GLY A 6 8.55 -2.54 0.27
C GLY A 6 8.60 -2.76 -1.24
N PRO A 7 9.75 -2.58 -1.88
CA PRO A 7 9.87 -2.69 -3.35
C PRO A 7 9.53 -4.09 -3.90
N GLY A 8 9.54 -5.14 -3.08
CA GLY A 8 9.08 -6.46 -3.48
C GLY A 8 7.56 -6.63 -3.58
N SER A 9 6.78 -5.75 -2.93
CA SER A 9 5.31 -5.88 -2.90
C SER A 9 4.65 -5.91 -4.28
N PRO A 10 5.09 -5.11 -5.28
CA PRO A 10 4.55 -5.18 -6.63
C PRO A 10 4.70 -6.54 -7.30
N LEU A 11 5.74 -7.28 -6.94
CA LEU A 11 6.10 -8.53 -7.60
C LEU A 11 5.28 -9.73 -7.10
N ASP A 12 5.03 -9.81 -5.78
CA ASP A 12 4.44 -11.01 -5.18
C ASP A 12 3.19 -10.76 -4.32
N LEU A 13 3.06 -9.58 -3.73
CA LEU A 13 1.99 -9.27 -2.79
C LEU A 13 0.73 -8.75 -3.48
N VAL A 14 0.90 -7.74 -4.35
CA VAL A 14 -0.20 -6.98 -4.95
C VAL A 14 -1.10 -7.85 -5.81
N GLY A 15 -0.53 -8.77 -6.57
CA GLY A 15 -1.25 -9.73 -7.43
C GLY A 15 -1.66 -11.04 -6.75
N ASN A 16 -1.43 -11.20 -5.44
CA ASN A 16 -1.59 -12.48 -4.77
C ASN A 16 -3.05 -12.77 -4.38
N ALA A 17 -3.67 -13.71 -5.08
CA ALA A 17 -5.07 -14.09 -4.84
C ALA A 17 -5.35 -14.62 -3.42
N LYS A 18 -4.37 -15.19 -2.70
CA LYS A 18 -4.56 -15.61 -1.29
C LYS A 18 -4.63 -14.39 -0.38
N VAL A 19 -3.80 -13.37 -0.64
CA VAL A 19 -3.84 -12.10 0.09
C VAL A 19 -5.17 -11.40 -0.15
N HIS A 20 -5.65 -11.34 -1.40
CA HIS A 20 -6.95 -10.73 -1.71
C HIS A 20 -8.09 -11.40 -0.95
N ARG A 21 -8.16 -12.74 -0.94
CA ARG A 21 -9.19 -13.46 -0.17
C ARG A 21 -9.13 -13.18 1.33
N LEU A 22 -7.93 -13.03 1.91
CA LEU A 22 -7.79 -12.65 3.30
C LEU A 22 -8.30 -11.23 3.55
N LEU A 23 -7.94 -10.28 2.69
CA LEU A 23 -8.41 -8.89 2.77
C LEU A 23 -9.94 -8.81 2.67
N GLU A 24 -10.54 -9.51 1.72
CA GLU A 24 -11.99 -9.61 1.54
C GLU A 24 -12.68 -10.18 2.77
N ALA A 25 -12.10 -11.25 3.37
CA ALA A 25 -12.65 -11.87 4.57
C ALA A 25 -12.57 -10.95 5.80
N PHE A 26 -11.48 -10.20 5.96
CA PHE A 26 -11.33 -9.21 7.04
C PHE A 26 -12.26 -8.02 6.83
N TYR A 27 -12.36 -7.53 5.59
CA TYR A 27 -13.27 -6.45 5.22
C TYR A 27 -14.73 -6.79 5.52
N ALA A 28 -15.19 -7.97 5.08
CA ALA A 28 -16.56 -8.45 5.32
C ALA A 28 -16.91 -8.60 6.81
N GLN A 29 -15.90 -8.75 7.67
CA GLN A 29 -16.07 -8.80 9.14
C GLN A 29 -15.93 -7.43 9.81
N GLY A 30 -15.77 -6.34 9.07
CA GLY A 30 -15.56 -5.01 9.61
C GLY A 30 -14.27 -4.87 10.43
N LYS A 31 -13.27 -5.70 10.14
CA LYS A 31 -11.97 -5.67 10.84
C LYS A 31 -11.04 -4.64 10.22
N ILE A 32 -10.20 -4.03 11.07
CA ILE A 32 -9.21 -3.05 10.62
C ILE A 32 -8.20 -3.70 9.67
N LEU A 33 -7.97 -3.00 8.56
CA LEU A 33 -7.01 -3.32 7.51
C LEU A 33 -5.98 -2.20 7.44
N GLY A 34 -4.72 -2.52 7.70
CA GLY A 34 -3.60 -1.58 7.62
C GLY A 34 -2.68 -1.90 6.45
N ALA A 35 -2.27 -0.87 5.71
CA ALA A 35 -1.25 -1.02 4.67
C ALA A 35 -0.33 0.20 4.61
N LEU A 36 0.96 -0.07 4.46
CA LEU A 36 2.03 0.92 4.38
C LEU A 36 2.74 0.82 3.03
N CYS A 37 2.98 1.97 2.39
CA CYS A 37 3.78 2.08 1.17
C CYS A 37 3.17 1.23 0.04
N TYR A 38 3.97 0.50 -0.72
CA TYR A 38 3.50 -0.33 -1.85
C TYR A 38 2.50 -1.44 -1.49
N ALA A 39 2.39 -1.82 -0.19
CA ALA A 39 1.37 -2.78 0.24
C ALA A 39 -0.07 -2.28 0.04
N VAL A 40 -0.28 -0.97 -0.05
CA VAL A 40 -1.60 -0.37 -0.36
C VAL A 40 -2.16 -0.90 -1.69
N GLY A 41 -1.29 -1.24 -2.64
CA GLY A 41 -1.67 -1.86 -3.90
C GLY A 41 -2.45 -3.17 -3.76
N ALA A 42 -2.25 -3.92 -2.66
CA ALA A 42 -3.01 -5.14 -2.42
C ALA A 42 -4.51 -4.90 -2.21
N PHE A 43 -4.91 -3.71 -1.73
CA PHE A 43 -6.32 -3.35 -1.58
C PHE A 43 -7.04 -3.16 -2.91
N VAL A 44 -6.31 -2.74 -3.95
CA VAL A 44 -6.86 -2.39 -5.27
C VAL A 44 -7.61 -3.57 -5.89
N TRP A 45 -7.06 -4.78 -5.81
CA TRP A 45 -7.62 -5.97 -6.45
C TRP A 45 -8.48 -6.86 -5.55
N ALA A 46 -8.50 -6.63 -4.24
CA ALA A 46 -9.48 -7.26 -3.36
C ALA A 46 -10.87 -6.69 -3.67
N ARG A 47 -11.86 -7.56 -3.87
CA ARG A 47 -13.18 -7.17 -4.39
C ARG A 47 -14.31 -7.42 -3.39
N LYS A 48 -15.24 -6.49 -3.31
CA LYS A 48 -16.50 -6.68 -2.61
C LYS A 48 -17.38 -7.68 -3.35
N LYS A 49 -17.98 -8.61 -2.62
CA LYS A 49 -18.82 -9.65 -3.23
C LYS A 49 -20.12 -9.09 -3.83
N GLU A 50 -20.61 -7.99 -3.27
CA GLU A 50 -21.90 -7.41 -3.59
C GLU A 50 -21.93 -6.74 -4.96
N ASP A 51 -20.85 -6.04 -5.33
CA ASP A 51 -20.81 -5.20 -6.53
C ASP A 51 -19.56 -5.42 -7.40
N GLY A 52 -18.63 -6.28 -6.95
CA GLY A 52 -17.37 -6.56 -7.65
C GLY A 52 -16.37 -5.40 -7.67
N LYS A 53 -16.69 -4.28 -7.01
CA LYS A 53 -15.78 -3.14 -6.91
C LYS A 53 -14.67 -3.42 -5.90
N SER A 54 -13.58 -2.66 -6.00
CA SER A 54 -12.49 -2.72 -5.00
C SER A 54 -13.05 -2.48 -3.59
N ILE A 55 -12.47 -3.16 -2.59
CA ILE A 55 -12.84 -2.92 -1.17
C ILE A 55 -12.60 -1.47 -0.74
N ILE A 56 -11.69 -0.75 -1.42
CA ILE A 56 -11.42 0.67 -1.18
C ILE A 56 -12.28 1.64 -2.00
N ASN A 57 -13.22 1.13 -2.80
CA ASN A 57 -14.10 2.01 -3.57
C ASN A 57 -14.92 2.93 -2.65
N GLY A 58 -14.87 4.22 -2.92
CA GLY A 58 -15.52 5.27 -2.12
C GLY A 58 -14.73 5.70 -0.87
N LYS A 59 -13.47 5.26 -0.71
CA LYS A 59 -12.64 5.52 0.46
C LYS A 59 -11.59 6.59 0.23
N ALA A 60 -11.12 7.21 1.33
CA ALA A 60 -9.94 8.06 1.35
C ALA A 60 -8.71 7.22 1.69
N ILE A 61 -7.81 7.01 0.73
CA ILE A 61 -6.65 6.11 0.85
C ILE A 61 -5.36 6.88 0.60
N VAL A 62 -4.38 6.66 1.47
CA VAL A 62 -3.01 7.16 1.25
C VAL A 62 -2.31 6.23 0.29
N ALA A 63 -1.64 6.81 -0.71
CA ALA A 63 -0.80 6.08 -1.65
C ALA A 63 0.58 6.72 -1.80
N HIS A 64 1.54 5.93 -2.25
CA HIS A 64 2.85 6.41 -2.68
C HIS A 64 2.67 7.37 -3.87
N PRO A 65 3.27 8.57 -3.86
CA PRO A 65 3.09 9.55 -4.93
C PRO A 65 3.65 9.05 -6.26
N LYS A 66 2.94 9.30 -7.34
CA LYS A 66 3.39 8.92 -8.70
C LYS A 66 4.71 9.57 -9.11
N GLU A 67 4.98 10.76 -8.60
CA GLU A 67 6.22 11.49 -8.87
C GLU A 67 7.44 10.70 -8.36
N TRP A 68 7.30 10.00 -7.23
CA TRP A 68 8.37 9.15 -6.69
C TRP A 68 8.52 7.87 -7.50
N ASP A 69 7.41 7.26 -7.93
CA ASP A 69 7.44 6.03 -8.74
C ASP A 69 8.11 6.23 -10.11
N PHE A 70 8.11 7.45 -10.64
CA PHE A 70 8.78 7.77 -11.90
C PHE A 70 10.26 8.12 -11.76
N THR A 71 10.70 8.51 -10.57
CA THR A 71 12.07 8.99 -10.32
C THR A 71 12.90 8.00 -9.52
N ASP A 72 12.27 7.11 -8.78
CA ASP A 72 12.97 6.15 -7.92
C ASP A 72 13.34 4.90 -8.70
N ASP A 73 14.63 4.71 -8.92
CA ASP A 73 15.17 3.44 -9.36
C ASP A 73 15.15 2.44 -8.19
N LEU A 74 14.48 1.32 -8.37
CA LEU A 74 14.41 0.27 -7.36
C LEU A 74 15.38 -0.87 -7.71
N PRO A 75 16.46 -1.05 -6.93
CA PRO A 75 17.36 -2.18 -7.10
C PRO A 75 16.75 -3.46 -6.52
N TYR A 76 16.77 -4.52 -7.29
CA TYR A 76 16.43 -5.86 -6.86
C TYR A 76 17.65 -6.75 -6.94
N PRO A 77 18.10 -7.39 -5.83
CA PRO A 77 19.23 -8.29 -5.87
C PRO A 77 18.90 -9.51 -6.75
N LEU A 78 19.88 -9.97 -7.50
CA LEU A 78 19.72 -11.19 -8.28
C LEU A 78 19.52 -12.40 -7.37
N TYR A 79 18.81 -13.41 -7.87
CA TYR A 79 18.41 -14.60 -7.11
C TYR A 79 19.57 -15.32 -6.40
N ASN A 80 20.75 -15.30 -6.97
CA ASN A 80 21.96 -15.92 -6.41
C ASN A 80 22.87 -14.94 -5.64
N ALA A 81 22.40 -13.73 -5.37
CA ALA A 81 23.17 -12.76 -4.57
C ALA A 81 23.32 -13.24 -3.15
N THR A 82 24.52 -13.06 -2.59
CA THR A 82 24.86 -13.34 -1.18
C THR A 82 25.54 -12.13 -0.57
N PRO A 83 25.62 -12.02 0.78
CA PRO A 83 26.38 -10.94 1.43
C PRO A 83 27.85 -10.85 1.00
N ALA A 84 28.46 -11.99 0.67
CA ALA A 84 29.87 -12.06 0.18
C ALA A 84 29.98 -11.77 -1.32
N ASN A 85 28.93 -12.00 -2.07
CA ASN A 85 28.86 -11.74 -3.52
C ASN A 85 27.46 -11.22 -3.87
N PRO A 86 27.22 -9.92 -3.75
CA PRO A 86 25.90 -9.33 -3.93
C PRO A 86 25.37 -9.42 -5.38
N GLY A 87 26.22 -9.81 -6.33
CA GLY A 87 25.81 -9.88 -7.75
C GLY A 87 25.63 -8.49 -8.34
N THR A 88 24.88 -8.45 -9.44
CA THR A 88 24.45 -7.21 -10.08
C THR A 88 22.96 -7.02 -9.79
N ASP A 89 22.58 -5.88 -9.22
CA ASP A 89 21.18 -5.57 -8.99
C ASP A 89 20.46 -5.35 -10.33
N LEU A 90 19.25 -5.87 -10.41
CA LEU A 90 18.31 -5.45 -11.45
C LEU A 90 17.68 -4.13 -10.99
N VAL A 91 17.95 -3.05 -11.69
CA VAL A 91 17.34 -1.75 -11.41
C VAL A 91 16.10 -1.58 -12.28
N THR A 92 14.97 -1.28 -11.67
CA THR A 92 13.70 -1.02 -12.36
C THR A 92 13.12 0.32 -11.91
N PRO A 93 12.38 1.03 -12.78
CA PRO A 93 11.63 2.20 -12.36
C PRO A 93 10.44 1.74 -11.50
N GLY A 94 10.55 1.77 -10.21
CA GLY A 94 9.49 1.56 -9.22
C GLY A 94 8.42 0.51 -9.56
N PHE A 95 7.19 0.91 -9.44
CA PHE A 95 6.02 0.11 -9.82
C PHE A 95 5.85 0.06 -11.34
N ALA A 96 5.39 -1.06 -11.89
CA ALA A 96 5.05 -1.18 -13.32
C ALA A 96 3.98 -0.15 -13.74
N PHE A 97 3.10 0.20 -12.81
CA PHE A 97 2.17 1.35 -12.90
C PHE A 97 2.32 2.16 -11.61
N PRO A 98 2.29 3.52 -11.67
CA PRO A 98 2.36 4.32 -10.46
C PRO A 98 1.26 3.92 -9.47
N LEU A 99 1.64 3.65 -8.22
CA LEU A 99 0.71 3.18 -7.20
C LEU A 99 -0.47 4.14 -7.04
N GLN A 100 -0.20 5.44 -7.02
CA GLN A 100 -1.23 6.47 -6.93
C GLN A 100 -2.31 6.27 -8.00
N VAL A 101 -1.94 6.04 -9.26
CA VAL A 101 -2.88 5.93 -10.40
C VAL A 101 -3.81 4.74 -10.25
N ILE A 102 -3.29 3.58 -9.88
CA ILE A 102 -4.14 2.39 -9.69
C ILE A 102 -5.04 2.50 -8.46
N VAL A 103 -4.60 3.23 -7.43
CA VAL A 103 -5.44 3.52 -6.25
C VAL A 103 -6.52 4.54 -6.60
N GLU A 104 -6.21 5.57 -7.41
CA GLU A 104 -7.20 6.55 -7.93
C GLU A 104 -8.33 5.83 -8.69
N ASP A 105 -7.98 4.91 -9.60
CA ASP A 105 -8.98 4.09 -10.30
C ASP A 105 -9.83 3.25 -9.34
N ALA A 106 -9.20 2.61 -8.36
CA ALA A 106 -9.89 1.71 -7.44
C ALA A 106 -10.82 2.42 -6.45
N VAL A 107 -10.47 3.62 -5.97
CA VAL A 107 -11.34 4.40 -5.09
C VAL A 107 -12.52 5.00 -5.84
N GLY A 108 -12.38 5.23 -7.14
CA GLY A 108 -13.43 5.75 -8.02
C GLY A 108 -13.87 7.18 -7.69
N ASP A 109 -14.92 7.64 -8.35
CA ASP A 109 -15.39 9.05 -8.33
C ASP A 109 -15.81 9.56 -6.94
N THR A 110 -16.21 8.66 -6.04
CA THR A 110 -16.67 9.01 -4.68
C THR A 110 -15.60 8.88 -3.63
N GLY A 111 -14.44 8.31 -3.98
CA GLY A 111 -13.28 8.19 -3.12
C GLY A 111 -12.25 9.29 -3.40
N ARG A 112 -11.14 9.21 -2.68
CA ARG A 112 -10.00 10.12 -2.94
C ARG A 112 -8.68 9.45 -2.57
N VAL A 113 -7.63 9.85 -3.26
CA VAL A 113 -6.26 9.49 -2.91
C VAL A 113 -5.57 10.66 -2.20
N ILE A 114 -4.83 10.31 -1.15
CA ILE A 114 -3.96 11.22 -0.41
C ILE A 114 -2.53 10.84 -0.78
N ALA A 115 -1.88 11.63 -1.64
CA ALA A 115 -0.50 11.47 -2.03
C ALA A 115 0.20 12.82 -1.91
N VAL A 116 1.26 12.89 -1.11
CA VAL A 116 1.95 14.13 -0.78
C VAL A 116 3.43 14.01 -1.16
N PRO A 117 3.84 14.51 -2.34
CA PRO A 117 5.22 14.38 -2.83
C PRO A 117 6.29 15.00 -1.92
N THR A 118 5.89 15.93 -1.05
CA THR A 118 6.78 16.61 -0.09
C THR A 118 6.83 15.94 1.28
N ALA A 119 6.11 14.81 1.46
CA ALA A 119 6.09 14.08 2.72
C ALA A 119 7.49 13.54 3.08
N ASN A 120 7.77 13.51 4.37
CA ASN A 120 9.04 13.04 4.92
C ASN A 120 8.84 12.66 6.40
N ARG A 121 9.92 12.25 7.09
CA ARG A 121 9.84 11.85 8.51
C ARG A 121 9.34 12.94 9.46
N LYS A 122 9.49 14.23 9.12
CA LYS A 122 8.98 15.34 9.93
C LYS A 122 7.52 15.66 9.62
N ASN A 123 7.10 15.35 8.39
CA ASN A 123 5.73 15.53 7.90
C ASN A 123 5.23 14.20 7.31
N PRO A 124 5.02 13.16 8.15
CA PRO A 124 4.56 11.86 7.71
C PRO A 124 3.09 11.91 7.29
N VAL A 125 2.69 11.01 6.41
CA VAL A 125 1.31 10.90 5.92
C VAL A 125 0.74 9.53 6.25
N ALA A 126 -0.23 9.52 7.17
CA ALA A 126 -1.04 8.36 7.50
C ALA A 126 -2.50 8.79 7.68
N HIS A 127 -3.44 7.96 7.25
CA HIS A 127 -4.87 8.28 7.29
C HIS A 127 -5.70 7.07 7.70
N PHE A 128 -6.83 7.35 8.36
CA PHE A 128 -7.84 6.35 8.69
C PHE A 128 -9.17 6.72 8.03
N ASP A 129 -9.69 5.80 7.24
CA ASP A 129 -11.07 5.79 6.75
C ASP A 129 -11.60 4.36 6.91
N PHE A 130 -12.48 4.17 7.88
CA PHE A 130 -12.92 2.83 8.30
C PHE A 130 -13.27 1.92 7.12
N PRO A 131 -12.76 0.70 7.07
CA PRO A 131 -11.90 0.04 8.07
C PRO A 131 -10.38 0.16 7.77
N PHE A 132 -9.95 1.09 6.92
CA PHE A 132 -8.59 1.18 6.40
C PHE A 132 -7.72 2.18 7.17
N VAL A 133 -6.54 1.72 7.58
CA VAL A 133 -5.41 2.57 7.96
C VAL A 133 -4.38 2.48 6.85
N SER A 134 -4.08 3.58 6.19
CA SER A 134 -3.09 3.61 5.10
C SER A 134 -2.02 4.67 5.36
N ALA A 135 -0.79 4.41 4.91
CA ALA A 135 0.31 5.34 5.04
C ALA A 135 1.24 5.29 3.83
N GLN A 136 1.90 6.42 3.55
CA GLN A 136 2.50 6.71 2.27
C GLN A 136 3.78 5.92 1.98
N SER A 137 4.71 5.89 2.95
CA SER A 137 6.06 5.39 2.72
C SER A 137 6.74 5.00 4.03
N VAL A 138 7.98 4.53 3.97
CA VAL A 138 8.78 4.19 5.14
C VAL A 138 8.95 5.38 6.12
N GLU A 139 8.97 6.61 5.62
CA GLU A 139 9.02 7.82 6.42
C GLU A 139 7.79 7.99 7.32
N SER A 140 6.68 7.39 6.93
CA SER A 140 5.41 7.43 7.66
C SER A 140 5.19 6.24 8.60
N SER A 141 6.18 5.37 8.81
CA SER A 141 6.01 4.12 9.57
C SER A 141 5.57 4.35 11.02
N ILE A 142 6.13 5.36 11.70
CA ILE A 142 5.78 5.69 13.09
C ILE A 142 4.34 6.20 13.14
N ALA A 143 4.00 7.17 12.29
CA ALA A 143 2.63 7.71 12.22
C ALA A 143 1.59 6.64 11.86
N PHE A 144 1.97 5.66 11.04
CA PHE A 144 1.15 4.50 10.73
C PHE A 144 0.91 3.62 11.96
N GLY A 145 1.95 3.32 12.72
CA GLY A 145 1.86 2.57 13.97
C GLY A 145 0.99 3.28 15.00
N ASP A 146 1.22 4.57 15.21
CA ASP A 146 0.43 5.40 16.14
C ASP A 146 -1.06 5.43 15.75
N LYS A 147 -1.35 5.58 14.45
CA LYS A 147 -2.73 5.55 13.93
C LYS A 147 -3.39 4.18 14.12
N LEU A 148 -2.67 3.09 13.96
CA LEU A 148 -3.18 1.74 14.24
C LEU A 148 -3.52 1.57 15.74
N VAL A 149 -2.63 2.02 16.64
CA VAL A 149 -2.86 1.98 18.09
C VAL A 149 -4.09 2.82 18.45
N GLU A 150 -4.18 4.05 17.95
CA GLU A 150 -5.33 4.94 18.16
C GLU A 150 -6.64 4.24 17.79
N VAL A 151 -6.73 3.71 16.56
CA VAL A 151 -7.95 3.09 16.03
C VAL A 151 -8.33 1.80 16.77
N LEU A 152 -7.34 0.98 17.16
CA LEU A 152 -7.58 -0.27 17.87
C LEU A 152 -7.94 -0.07 19.35
N SER A 153 -7.52 1.04 19.95
CA SER A 153 -7.84 1.39 21.34
C SER A 153 -9.27 1.94 21.52
N GLN A 154 -9.94 2.31 20.43
CA GLN A 154 -11.31 2.82 20.45
C GLN A 154 -12.38 1.73 20.40
N LYS A 155 -11.98 0.47 20.34
CA LYS A 155 -12.83 -0.73 20.38
C LYS A 155 -12.83 -1.33 21.77
#